data_7c9dd3f99108fec79bfbcefa5c6654dc
#
_entry.id   7c9dd3f99108fec79bfbcefa5c6654dc
#
_cell.length_a   1.000
_cell.length_b   1.000
_cell.length_c   1.000
_cell.angle_alpha   90.00
_cell.angle_beta   90.00
_cell.angle_gamma   90.00
#
_symmetry.space_group_name_H-M   'P 1'
#
loop_
_entity.id
_entity.type
_entity.pdbx_description
1 polymer ?
#
loop_
_entity_poly.entity_id
_entity_poly.type
_entity_poly.pdbx_seq_one_letter_code
_entity_poly.pdbx_strand_id
1 'polypeptide(L)'
;MRAPRLANYKKWYFMTDSRSAVDAANNPYASTRTGYYALCILTLVYSINFIDRQLLSILQESIKADLLLSDAQLGLLTGFAFALFYTFAGLPIASLADRSNRRNIVALSLTVWSGMTAVSGLALNYGQLLAARVGVGIGEAGGSPPSHSMISDIFPPEKRASAIGFYSTGISIGILFGFLFGGWLNEFFGWRVAFFVVGVPGVLLAAVLYLTVPEPIRGLTENRAS
;
A
#
# COMPACT_ATOMS: atom_id res chain seq x y z
N MET A 1 -45.92 36.97 10.38
CA MET A 1 -44.79 36.29 9.74
C MET A 1 -44.19 35.26 10.70
N ARG A 2 -44.25 33.99 10.36
CA ARG A 2 -43.94 32.83 11.22
C ARG A 2 -42.41 32.56 11.24
N ALA A 3 -41.83 32.50 12.45
CA ALA A 3 -40.50 31.93 12.63
C ALA A 3 -40.61 30.44 12.95
N PRO A 4 -40.25 29.56 12.01
CA PRO A 4 -40.04 28.16 12.31
C PRO A 4 -38.75 27.61 11.70
N ARG A 5 -37.65 27.66 12.38
CA ARG A 5 -36.47 26.87 11.97
C ARG A 5 -35.43 26.60 13.04
N LEU A 6 -35.60 27.16 14.27
CA LEU A 6 -34.58 26.96 15.33
C LEU A 6 -34.63 25.57 16.02
N ALA A 7 -35.77 24.90 15.99
CA ALA A 7 -35.95 23.58 16.62
C ALA A 7 -35.19 22.45 15.89
N ASN A 8 -35.08 22.53 14.57
CA ASN A 8 -34.38 21.51 13.77
C ASN A 8 -32.84 21.65 13.87
N TYR A 9 -32.32 22.88 14.03
CA TYR A 9 -30.87 23.10 14.17
C TYR A 9 -30.33 22.49 15.46
N LYS A 10 -31.03 22.62 16.59
CA LYS A 10 -30.62 22.02 17.87
C LYS A 10 -30.60 20.47 17.79
N LYS A 11 -31.55 19.87 17.10
CA LYS A 11 -31.63 18.41 16.95
C LYS A 11 -30.47 17.84 16.12
N TRP A 12 -30.02 18.56 15.10
CA TRP A 12 -28.82 18.21 14.33
C TRP A 12 -27.52 18.39 15.12
N TYR A 13 -27.43 19.44 15.94
CA TYR A 13 -26.27 19.71 16.78
C TYR A 13 -26.09 18.63 17.87
N PHE A 14 -27.17 18.20 18.52
CA PHE A 14 -27.14 17.12 19.51
C PHE A 14 -26.87 15.74 18.88
N MET A 15 -27.33 15.47 17.65
CA MET A 15 -27.04 14.22 16.95
C MET A 15 -25.58 14.11 16.47
N THR A 16 -24.96 15.21 16.07
CA THR A 16 -23.54 15.24 15.70
C THR A 16 -22.63 15.08 16.93
N ASP A 17 -22.99 15.68 18.05
CA ASP A 17 -22.21 15.60 19.30
C ASP A 17 -22.26 14.18 19.90
N SER A 18 -23.41 13.52 19.92
CA SER A 18 -23.53 12.14 20.41
C SER A 18 -22.80 11.12 19.54
N ARG A 19 -22.79 11.30 18.21
CA ARG A 19 -22.07 10.42 17.29
C ARG A 19 -20.57 10.60 17.43
N SER A 20 -20.08 11.82 17.52
CA SER A 20 -18.66 12.10 17.73
C SER A 20 -18.14 11.57 19.06
N ALA A 21 -18.96 11.63 20.12
CA ALA A 21 -18.61 11.06 21.43
C ALA A 21 -18.55 9.53 21.41
N VAL A 22 -19.49 8.86 20.71
CA VAL A 22 -19.48 7.40 20.55
C VAL A 22 -18.30 6.95 19.68
N ASP A 23 -18.00 7.66 18.60
CA ASP A 23 -16.88 7.38 17.73
C ASP A 23 -15.54 7.59 18.45
N ALA A 24 -15.43 8.62 19.28
CA ALA A 24 -14.24 8.85 20.11
C ALA A 24 -14.05 7.75 21.16
N ALA A 25 -15.13 7.26 21.78
CA ALA A 25 -15.09 6.17 22.76
C ALA A 25 -14.69 4.82 22.13
N ASN A 26 -15.05 4.59 20.86
CA ASN A 26 -14.75 3.39 20.10
C ASN A 26 -13.48 3.49 19.25
N ASN A 27 -12.70 4.56 19.38
CA ASN A 27 -11.50 4.78 18.59
C ASN A 27 -10.43 3.73 18.90
N PRO A 28 -10.08 2.81 17.97
CA PRO A 28 -9.04 1.81 18.20
C PRO A 28 -7.64 2.45 18.33
N TYR A 29 -7.50 3.71 17.93
CA TYR A 29 -6.27 4.50 17.98
C TYR A 29 -6.23 5.52 19.12
N ALA A 30 -7.09 5.36 20.13
CA ALA A 30 -7.02 6.16 21.36
C ALA A 30 -5.66 6.00 22.08
N SER A 31 -5.03 4.83 21.94
CA SER A 31 -3.65 4.60 22.37
C SER A 31 -2.64 5.05 21.31
N THR A 32 -1.72 5.91 21.71
CA THR A 32 -0.59 6.36 20.88
C THR A 32 0.24 5.17 20.36
N ARG A 33 0.38 4.11 21.15
CA ARG A 33 1.12 2.90 20.76
C ARG A 33 0.50 2.21 19.56
N THR A 34 -0.82 2.07 19.52
CA THR A 34 -1.55 1.46 18.39
C THR A 34 -1.35 2.27 17.10
N GLY A 35 -1.37 3.60 17.20
CA GLY A 35 -1.14 4.48 16.06
C GLY A 35 0.27 4.33 15.46
N TYR A 36 1.31 4.33 16.31
CA TYR A 36 2.68 4.14 15.83
C TYR A 36 2.93 2.71 15.33
N TYR A 37 2.31 1.70 15.94
CA TYR A 37 2.35 0.33 15.43
C TYR A 37 1.80 0.25 13.99
N ALA A 38 0.61 0.80 13.76
CA ALA A 38 0.01 0.83 12.44
C ALA A 38 0.90 1.59 11.43
N LEU A 39 1.48 2.72 11.84
CA LEU A 39 2.42 3.48 11.02
C LEU A 39 3.65 2.65 10.64
N CYS A 40 4.25 1.92 11.59
CA CYS A 40 5.38 1.03 11.31
C CYS A 40 5.01 -0.07 10.31
N ILE A 41 3.85 -0.72 10.49
CA ILE A 41 3.38 -1.75 9.54
C ILE A 41 3.16 -1.16 8.15
N LEU A 42 2.49 0.00 8.03
CA LEU A 42 2.29 0.66 6.75
C LEU A 42 3.63 1.09 6.10
N THR A 43 4.60 1.53 6.89
CA THR A 43 5.96 1.85 6.41
C THR A 43 6.66 0.61 5.88
N LEU A 44 6.55 -0.55 6.56
CA LEU A 44 7.08 -1.82 6.07
C LEU A 44 6.40 -2.25 4.76
N VAL A 45 5.08 -2.10 4.66
CA VAL A 45 4.34 -2.35 3.41
C VAL A 45 4.91 -1.49 2.27
N TYR A 46 5.16 -0.21 2.55
CA TYR A 46 5.72 0.71 1.57
C TYR A 46 7.17 0.38 1.20
N SER A 47 7.96 -0.10 2.18
CA SER A 47 9.33 -0.58 1.94
C SER A 47 9.33 -1.81 1.01
N ILE A 48 8.46 -2.80 1.25
CA ILE A 48 8.33 -3.99 0.38
C ILE A 48 7.93 -3.58 -1.04
N ASN A 49 7.02 -2.61 -1.20
CA ASN A 49 6.64 -2.09 -2.50
C ASN A 49 7.86 -1.55 -3.28
N PHE A 50 8.73 -0.77 -2.62
CA PHE A 50 9.93 -0.24 -3.26
C PHE A 50 11.03 -1.29 -3.45
N ILE A 51 11.15 -2.30 -2.59
CA ILE A 51 12.02 -3.46 -2.83
C ILE A 51 11.63 -4.15 -4.13
N ASP A 52 10.33 -4.44 -4.32
CA ASP A 52 9.83 -5.12 -5.52
C ASP A 52 10.12 -4.33 -6.81
N ARG A 53 9.93 -3.02 -6.78
CA ARG A 53 10.25 -2.14 -7.93
C ARG A 53 11.73 -2.15 -8.30
N GLN A 54 12.63 -2.14 -7.30
CA GLN A 54 14.07 -2.18 -7.55
C GLN A 54 14.52 -3.57 -8.02
N LEU A 55 13.87 -4.62 -7.50
CA LEU A 55 14.25 -5.99 -7.79
C LEU A 55 14.30 -6.28 -9.29
N LEU A 56 13.26 -5.91 -10.04
CA LEU A 56 13.23 -6.11 -11.49
C LEU A 56 14.38 -5.40 -12.21
N SER A 57 14.68 -4.15 -11.79
CA SER A 57 15.79 -3.37 -12.39
C SER A 57 17.16 -4.00 -12.13
N ILE A 58 17.34 -4.63 -10.97
CA ILE A 58 18.58 -5.29 -10.59
C ILE A 58 18.74 -6.62 -11.32
N LEU A 59 17.64 -7.36 -11.47
CA LEU A 59 17.63 -8.70 -12.04
C LEU A 59 17.54 -8.72 -13.57
N GLN A 60 17.38 -7.57 -14.22
CA GLN A 60 17.06 -7.46 -15.63
C GLN A 60 18.05 -8.18 -16.56
N GLU A 61 19.36 -8.11 -16.29
CA GLU A 61 20.37 -8.77 -17.12
C GLU A 61 20.32 -10.29 -16.98
N SER A 62 20.12 -10.79 -15.76
CA SER A 62 19.99 -12.23 -15.50
C SER A 62 18.70 -12.79 -16.15
N ILE A 63 17.60 -12.03 -16.08
CA ILE A 63 16.33 -12.39 -16.71
C ILE A 63 16.46 -12.37 -18.24
N LYS A 64 17.13 -11.34 -18.79
CA LYS A 64 17.38 -11.21 -20.23
C LYS A 64 18.17 -12.39 -20.77
N ALA A 65 19.23 -12.77 -20.08
CA ALA A 65 20.08 -13.88 -20.48
C ALA A 65 19.36 -15.24 -20.41
N ASP A 66 18.58 -15.46 -19.35
CA ASP A 66 17.90 -16.75 -19.11
C ASP A 66 16.69 -16.94 -20.02
N LEU A 67 15.89 -15.91 -20.24
CA LEU A 67 14.69 -15.96 -21.09
C LEU A 67 14.94 -15.51 -22.54
N LEU A 68 16.18 -15.18 -22.90
CA LEU A 68 16.61 -14.73 -24.24
C LEU A 68 15.80 -13.52 -24.73
N LEU A 69 15.62 -12.51 -23.88
CA LEU A 69 14.79 -11.36 -24.18
C LEU A 69 15.53 -10.31 -25.01
N SER A 70 14.80 -9.62 -25.89
CA SER A 70 15.29 -8.42 -26.56
C SER A 70 15.24 -7.22 -25.59
N ASP A 71 16.00 -6.17 -25.88
CA ASP A 71 15.98 -4.90 -25.11
C ASP A 71 14.60 -4.25 -25.11
N ALA A 72 13.87 -4.34 -26.22
CA ALA A 72 12.49 -3.84 -26.31
C ALA A 72 11.54 -4.59 -25.35
N GLN A 73 11.65 -5.92 -25.26
CA GLN A 73 10.87 -6.73 -24.33
C GLN A 73 11.23 -6.41 -22.88
N LEU A 74 12.50 -6.20 -22.60
CA LEU A 74 12.97 -5.84 -21.25
C LEU A 74 12.46 -4.44 -20.85
N GLY A 75 12.54 -3.46 -21.76
CA GLY A 75 11.99 -2.12 -21.52
C GLY A 75 10.48 -2.11 -21.30
N LEU A 76 9.73 -3.00 -21.98
CA LEU A 76 8.31 -3.16 -21.76
C LEU A 76 8.01 -3.72 -20.37
N LEU A 77 8.79 -4.70 -19.92
CA LEU A 77 8.66 -5.30 -18.57
C LEU A 77 8.97 -4.32 -17.45
N THR A 78 10.06 -3.55 -17.59
CA THR A 78 10.59 -2.70 -16.51
C THR A 78 9.85 -1.39 -16.35
N GLY A 79 9.20 -0.87 -17.40
CA GLY A 79 8.61 0.46 -17.39
C GLY A 79 7.16 0.51 -17.86
N PHE A 80 6.95 0.33 -19.16
CA PHE A 80 5.68 0.69 -19.80
C PHE A 80 4.48 -0.15 -19.32
N ALA A 81 4.62 -1.47 -19.30
CA ALA A 81 3.52 -2.35 -18.90
C ALA A 81 3.10 -2.07 -17.45
N PHE A 82 4.06 -1.99 -16.55
CA PHE A 82 3.80 -1.66 -15.14
C PHE A 82 3.10 -0.30 -14.99
N ALA A 83 3.65 0.77 -15.58
CA ALA A 83 3.10 2.12 -15.46
C ALA A 83 1.67 2.23 -16.00
N LEU A 84 1.40 1.58 -17.14
CA LEU A 84 0.09 1.56 -17.77
C LEU A 84 -0.96 0.95 -16.83
N PHE A 85 -0.73 -0.27 -16.40
CA PHE A 85 -1.70 -1.00 -15.57
C PHE A 85 -1.82 -0.43 -14.15
N TYR A 86 -0.74 0.06 -13.58
CA TYR A 86 -0.76 0.80 -12.31
C TYR A 86 -1.66 2.04 -12.40
N THR A 87 -1.54 2.83 -13.48
CA THR A 87 -2.34 4.05 -13.67
C THR A 87 -3.81 3.74 -13.92
N PHE A 88 -4.11 2.80 -14.80
CA PHE A 88 -5.50 2.43 -15.09
C PHE A 88 -6.21 1.77 -13.90
N ALA A 89 -5.52 0.94 -13.14
CA ALA A 89 -6.07 0.33 -11.93
C ALA A 89 -6.18 1.31 -10.76
N GLY A 90 -5.31 2.32 -10.70
CA GLY A 90 -5.25 3.28 -9.60
C GLY A 90 -6.54 4.07 -9.40
N LEU A 91 -7.16 4.55 -10.48
CA LEU A 91 -8.39 5.35 -10.42
C LEU A 91 -9.58 4.56 -9.82
N PRO A 92 -9.95 3.37 -10.32
CA PRO A 92 -11.05 2.60 -9.74
C PRO A 92 -10.74 2.11 -8.32
N ILE A 93 -9.49 1.74 -8.03
CA ILE A 93 -9.11 1.28 -6.69
C ILE A 93 -9.15 2.42 -5.68
N ALA A 94 -8.70 3.63 -6.05
CA ALA A 94 -8.83 4.82 -5.19
C ALA A 94 -10.28 5.13 -4.89
N SER A 95 -11.17 5.11 -5.89
CA SER A 95 -12.62 5.30 -5.70
C SER A 95 -13.24 4.22 -4.81
N LEU A 96 -12.76 2.97 -4.93
CA LEU A 96 -13.19 1.88 -4.04
C LEU A 96 -12.70 2.12 -2.61
N ALA A 97 -11.49 2.61 -2.42
CA ALA A 97 -10.91 2.91 -1.11
C ALA A 97 -11.69 4.02 -0.37
N ASP A 98 -12.25 4.98 -1.10
CA ASP A 98 -13.08 6.05 -0.52
C ASP A 98 -14.40 5.52 0.07
N ARG A 99 -14.89 4.38 -0.39
CA ARG A 99 -16.20 3.82 0.00
C ARG A 99 -16.09 2.54 0.83
N SER A 100 -14.91 1.93 0.90
CA SER A 100 -14.69 0.61 1.50
C SER A 100 -13.70 0.68 2.66
N ASN A 101 -13.48 -0.46 3.32
CA ASN A 101 -12.48 -0.60 4.37
C ASN A 101 -11.07 -0.53 3.77
N ARG A 102 -10.33 0.54 4.09
CA ARG A 102 -8.99 0.84 3.51
C ARG A 102 -7.94 -0.17 3.93
N ARG A 103 -7.97 -0.64 5.18
CA ARG A 103 -7.10 -1.71 5.65
C ARG A 103 -7.24 -2.96 4.78
N ASN A 104 -8.48 -3.36 4.47
CA ASN A 104 -8.73 -4.54 3.64
C ASN A 104 -8.21 -4.35 2.22
N ILE A 105 -8.32 -3.14 1.66
CA ILE A 105 -7.79 -2.82 0.34
C ILE A 105 -6.27 -2.89 0.36
N VAL A 106 -5.60 -2.30 1.33
CA VAL A 106 -4.13 -2.38 1.45
C VAL A 106 -3.68 -3.83 1.61
N ALA A 107 -4.34 -4.62 2.47
CA ALA A 107 -4.00 -6.02 2.69
C ALA A 107 -4.20 -6.87 1.42
N LEU A 108 -5.33 -6.71 0.72
CA LEU A 108 -5.60 -7.41 -0.54
C LEU A 108 -4.59 -7.01 -1.61
N SER A 109 -4.35 -5.72 -1.76
CA SER A 109 -3.37 -5.18 -2.69
C SER A 109 -1.98 -5.74 -2.44
N LEU A 110 -1.51 -5.72 -1.18
CA LEU A 110 -0.23 -6.30 -0.78
C LEU A 110 -0.18 -7.80 -1.07
N THR A 111 -1.26 -8.54 -0.82
CA THR A 111 -1.33 -9.97 -1.15
C THR A 111 -1.21 -10.21 -2.64
N VAL A 112 -1.93 -9.41 -3.46
CA VAL A 112 -1.92 -9.56 -4.92
C VAL A 112 -0.55 -9.25 -5.49
N TRP A 113 0.04 -8.06 -5.20
CA TRP A 113 1.33 -7.75 -5.82
C TRP A 113 2.45 -8.65 -5.31
N SER A 114 2.51 -8.94 -4.01
CA SER A 114 3.55 -9.82 -3.47
C SER A 114 3.41 -11.26 -3.94
N GLY A 115 2.18 -11.75 -4.07
CA GLY A 115 1.89 -13.05 -4.68
C GLY A 115 2.33 -13.09 -6.15
N MET A 116 2.02 -12.06 -6.93
CA MET A 116 2.45 -11.96 -8.34
C MET A 116 3.96 -11.77 -8.48
N THR A 117 4.61 -11.11 -7.50
CA THR A 117 6.07 -11.08 -7.41
C THR A 117 6.64 -12.48 -7.22
N ALA A 118 6.12 -13.26 -6.28
CA ALA A 118 6.55 -14.65 -6.11
C ALA A 118 6.29 -15.47 -7.39
N VAL A 119 5.13 -15.32 -8.02
CA VAL A 119 4.78 -15.98 -9.30
C VAL A 119 5.74 -15.59 -10.42
N SER A 120 6.29 -14.36 -10.43
CA SER A 120 7.33 -13.96 -11.39
C SER A 120 8.55 -14.88 -11.37
N GLY A 121 8.90 -15.44 -10.20
CA GLY A 121 9.98 -16.42 -10.05
C GLY A 121 9.70 -17.77 -10.70
N LEU A 122 8.44 -18.08 -11.04
CA LEU A 122 8.04 -19.30 -11.76
C LEU A 122 7.98 -19.12 -13.28
N ALA A 123 8.21 -17.93 -13.80
CA ALA A 123 8.08 -17.64 -15.21
C ALA A 123 9.11 -18.40 -16.04
N LEU A 124 8.64 -19.12 -17.05
CA LEU A 124 9.44 -19.90 -17.99
C LEU A 124 9.62 -19.19 -19.35
N ASN A 125 8.88 -18.11 -19.57
CA ASN A 125 8.92 -17.33 -20.80
C ASN A 125 8.49 -15.88 -20.56
N TYR A 126 8.75 -15.01 -21.55
CA TYR A 126 8.40 -13.61 -21.54
C TYR A 126 6.92 -13.34 -21.21
N GLY A 127 5.99 -14.07 -21.83
CA GLY A 127 4.55 -13.84 -21.65
C GLY A 127 4.07 -14.09 -20.21
N GLN A 128 4.59 -15.13 -19.57
CA GLN A 128 4.29 -15.42 -18.17
C GLN A 128 4.86 -14.35 -17.23
N LEU A 129 6.11 -13.93 -17.47
CA LEU A 129 6.72 -12.88 -16.69
C LEU A 129 5.98 -11.53 -16.86
N LEU A 130 5.61 -11.19 -18.09
CA LEU A 130 4.83 -9.99 -18.39
C LEU A 130 3.46 -10.01 -17.68
N ALA A 131 2.74 -11.13 -17.75
CA ALA A 131 1.45 -11.27 -17.08
C ALA A 131 1.58 -11.11 -15.55
N ALA A 132 2.62 -11.72 -14.96
CA ALA A 132 2.90 -11.55 -13.54
C ALA A 132 3.22 -10.07 -13.18
N ARG A 133 4.02 -9.37 -13.99
CA ARG A 133 4.34 -7.94 -13.77
C ARG A 133 3.14 -7.02 -13.94
N VAL A 134 2.23 -7.32 -14.87
CA VAL A 134 0.92 -6.65 -14.96
C VAL A 134 0.12 -6.84 -13.67
N GLY A 135 0.06 -8.05 -13.14
CA GLY A 135 -0.59 -8.34 -11.85
C GLY A 135 0.03 -7.58 -10.68
N VAL A 136 1.37 -7.45 -10.65
CA VAL A 136 2.08 -6.61 -9.67
C VAL A 136 1.61 -5.16 -9.80
N GLY A 137 1.61 -4.58 -11.00
CA GLY A 137 1.20 -3.20 -11.24
C GLY A 137 -0.24 -2.91 -10.78
N ILE A 138 -1.17 -3.82 -11.07
CA ILE A 138 -2.57 -3.72 -10.60
C ILE A 138 -2.63 -3.79 -9.07
N GLY A 139 -1.92 -4.73 -8.46
CA GLY A 139 -1.88 -4.88 -7.00
C GLY A 139 -1.32 -3.65 -6.30
N GLU A 140 -0.19 -3.13 -6.75
CA GLU A 140 0.47 -1.98 -6.14
C GLU A 140 -0.37 -0.69 -6.18
N ALA A 141 -1.27 -0.55 -7.15
CA ALA A 141 -2.13 0.62 -7.28
C ALA A 141 -3.03 0.87 -6.06
N GLY A 142 -3.33 -0.15 -5.28
CA GLY A 142 -4.14 -0.05 -4.06
C GLY A 142 -3.34 0.12 -2.76
N GLY A 143 -2.03 0.32 -2.82
CA GLY A 143 -1.18 0.45 -1.63
C GLY A 143 -1.16 1.85 -1.04
N SER A 144 -0.62 2.81 -1.79
CA SER A 144 -0.31 4.15 -1.27
C SER A 144 -1.51 5.04 -0.95
N PRO A 145 -2.52 5.22 -1.81
CA PRO A 145 -3.62 6.15 -1.53
C PRO A 145 -4.40 5.80 -0.26
N PRO A 146 -4.82 4.52 -0.05
CA PRO A 146 -5.50 4.14 1.19
C PRO A 146 -4.61 4.28 2.42
N SER A 147 -3.30 3.98 2.32
CA SER A 147 -2.35 4.12 3.43
C SER A 147 -2.22 5.57 3.88
N HIS A 148 -2.10 6.52 2.95
CA HIS A 148 -2.09 7.95 3.27
C HIS A 148 -3.38 8.40 3.96
N SER A 149 -4.53 7.93 3.47
CA SER A 149 -5.83 8.23 4.07
C SER A 149 -5.93 7.66 5.50
N MET A 150 -5.48 6.41 5.73
CA MET A 150 -5.44 5.82 7.07
C MET A 150 -4.54 6.61 8.02
N ILE A 151 -3.32 6.99 7.60
CA ILE A 151 -2.39 7.79 8.41
C ILE A 151 -3.01 9.14 8.79
N SER A 152 -3.73 9.77 7.86
CA SER A 152 -4.39 11.05 8.11
C SER A 152 -5.51 10.96 9.15
N ASP A 153 -6.19 9.81 9.25
CA ASP A 153 -7.22 9.58 10.26
C ASP A 153 -6.66 9.09 11.60
N ILE A 154 -5.50 8.43 11.59
CA ILE A 154 -4.83 7.95 12.82
C ILE A 154 -4.17 9.12 13.59
N PHE A 155 -3.55 10.06 12.86
CA PHE A 155 -2.77 11.13 13.48
C PHE A 155 -3.47 12.48 13.38
N PRO A 156 -3.48 13.27 14.48
CA PRO A 156 -4.04 14.63 14.48
C PRO A 156 -3.24 15.54 13.54
N PRO A 157 -3.83 16.66 13.08
CA PRO A 157 -3.22 17.56 12.09
C PRO A 157 -1.79 17.98 12.42
N GLU A 158 -1.46 18.22 13.69
CA GLU A 158 -0.15 18.67 14.15
C GLU A 158 0.95 17.60 13.99
N LYS A 159 0.58 16.31 14.00
CA LYS A 159 1.49 15.18 13.88
C LYS A 159 1.45 14.52 12.52
N ARG A 160 0.46 14.84 11.68
CA ARG A 160 0.20 14.20 10.38
C ARG A 160 1.39 14.32 9.43
N ALA A 161 1.99 15.52 9.32
CA ALA A 161 3.15 15.73 8.46
C ALA A 161 4.34 14.86 8.87
N SER A 162 4.61 14.76 10.17
CA SER A 162 5.70 13.89 10.68
C SER A 162 5.41 12.40 10.46
N ALA A 163 4.16 11.97 10.62
CA ALA A 163 3.77 10.58 10.38
C ALA A 163 3.89 10.21 8.88
N ILE A 164 3.46 11.09 7.98
CA ILE A 164 3.64 10.90 6.53
C ILE A 164 5.12 10.92 6.16
N GLY A 165 5.93 11.82 6.77
CA GLY A 165 7.37 11.84 6.60
C GLY A 165 8.03 10.52 7.02
N PHE A 166 7.63 9.97 8.17
CA PHE A 166 8.10 8.65 8.63
C PHE A 166 7.68 7.54 7.65
N TYR A 167 6.42 7.50 7.23
CA TYR A 167 5.94 6.56 6.21
C TYR A 167 6.77 6.63 4.93
N SER A 168 7.13 7.84 4.49
CA SER A 168 7.94 8.05 3.28
C SER A 168 9.38 7.54 3.40
N THR A 169 9.92 7.33 4.61
CA THR A 169 11.23 6.68 4.77
C THR A 169 11.24 5.26 4.24
N GLY A 170 10.07 4.62 4.14
CA GLY A 170 9.89 3.33 3.50
C GLY A 170 10.42 3.27 2.07
N ILE A 171 10.40 4.39 1.33
CA ILE A 171 11.00 4.50 -0.01
C ILE A 171 12.51 4.22 0.06
N SER A 172 13.21 5.01 0.88
CA SER A 172 14.68 4.91 1.00
C SER A 172 15.12 3.55 1.55
N ILE A 173 14.37 3.03 2.53
CA ILE A 173 14.60 1.69 3.10
C ILE A 173 14.40 0.64 2.00
N GLY A 174 13.31 0.71 1.25
CA GLY A 174 13.00 -0.23 0.18
C GLY A 174 14.04 -0.21 -0.94
N ILE A 175 14.48 0.97 -1.37
CA ILE A 175 15.52 1.12 -2.38
C ILE A 175 16.84 0.52 -1.87
N LEU A 176 17.28 0.88 -0.66
CA LEU A 176 18.52 0.38 -0.07
C LEU A 176 18.53 -1.16 0.01
N PHE A 177 17.48 -1.74 0.60
CA PHE A 177 17.40 -3.19 0.76
C PHE A 177 17.15 -3.92 -0.56
N GLY A 178 16.41 -3.30 -1.49
CA GLY A 178 16.22 -3.82 -2.84
C GLY A 178 17.56 -4.01 -3.56
N PHE A 179 18.40 -2.97 -3.58
CA PHE A 179 19.71 -3.06 -4.19
C PHE A 179 20.64 -4.05 -3.45
N LEU A 180 20.71 -3.95 -2.15
CA LEU A 180 21.63 -4.77 -1.34
C LEU A 180 21.29 -6.27 -1.44
N PHE A 181 20.03 -6.62 -1.17
CA PHE A 181 19.60 -8.02 -1.18
C PHE A 181 19.30 -8.55 -2.58
N GLY A 182 18.77 -7.71 -3.48
CA GLY A 182 18.47 -8.14 -4.85
C GLY A 182 19.70 -8.59 -5.61
N GLY A 183 20.80 -7.82 -5.53
CA GLY A 183 22.08 -8.17 -6.14
C GLY A 183 22.69 -9.43 -5.52
N TRP A 184 22.74 -9.48 -4.19
CA TRP A 184 23.27 -10.63 -3.45
C TRP A 184 22.47 -11.92 -3.75
N LEU A 185 21.13 -11.87 -3.68
CA LEU A 185 20.28 -13.02 -3.98
C LEU A 185 20.46 -13.51 -5.41
N ASN A 186 20.59 -12.58 -6.36
CA ASN A 186 20.79 -12.93 -7.77
C ASN A 186 22.14 -13.65 -8.00
N GLU A 187 23.19 -13.19 -7.35
CA GLU A 187 24.54 -13.76 -7.49
C GLU A 187 24.62 -15.20 -6.95
N PHE A 188 24.03 -15.46 -5.77
CA PHE A 188 24.16 -16.74 -5.08
C PHE A 188 23.05 -17.73 -5.39
N PHE A 189 21.82 -17.27 -5.70
CA PHE A 189 20.65 -18.11 -5.82
C PHE A 189 19.87 -17.93 -7.13
N GLY A 190 20.25 -16.94 -7.93
CA GLY A 190 19.59 -16.59 -9.18
C GLY A 190 18.32 -15.76 -9.00
N TRP A 191 17.85 -15.15 -10.10
CA TRP A 191 16.76 -14.20 -10.13
C TRP A 191 15.41 -14.80 -9.70
N ARG A 192 15.17 -16.08 -9.96
CA ARG A 192 13.91 -16.74 -9.56
C ARG A 192 13.75 -16.79 -8.05
N VAL A 193 14.81 -17.16 -7.32
CA VAL A 193 14.80 -17.22 -5.86
C VAL A 193 14.64 -15.82 -5.27
N ALA A 194 15.25 -14.79 -5.88
CA ALA A 194 15.11 -13.42 -5.42
C ALA A 194 13.62 -12.96 -5.43
N PHE A 195 12.85 -13.31 -6.45
CA PHE A 195 11.41 -13.03 -6.48
C PHE A 195 10.62 -13.74 -5.37
N PHE A 196 10.96 -14.99 -5.05
CA PHE A 196 10.32 -15.70 -3.94
C PHE A 196 10.66 -15.08 -2.57
N VAL A 197 11.93 -14.76 -2.36
CA VAL A 197 12.40 -14.19 -1.09
C VAL A 197 11.79 -12.81 -0.82
N VAL A 198 11.44 -12.06 -1.85
CA VAL A 198 10.75 -10.77 -1.70
C VAL A 198 9.23 -10.95 -1.63
N GLY A 199 8.65 -11.79 -2.49
CA GLY A 199 7.20 -11.94 -2.59
C GLY A 199 6.57 -12.64 -1.38
N VAL A 200 7.15 -13.74 -0.91
CA VAL A 200 6.56 -14.52 0.20
C VAL A 200 6.46 -13.71 1.51
N PRO A 201 7.49 -12.99 1.97
CA PRO A 201 7.37 -12.13 3.15
C PRO A 201 6.31 -11.04 3.01
N GLY A 202 6.09 -10.51 1.80
CA GLY A 202 5.03 -9.54 1.54
C GLY A 202 3.63 -10.12 1.77
N VAL A 203 3.37 -11.35 1.33
CA VAL A 203 2.11 -12.04 1.61
C VAL A 203 1.93 -12.27 3.11
N LEU A 204 2.99 -12.65 3.83
CA LEU A 204 2.94 -12.80 5.28
C LEU A 204 2.65 -11.45 5.98
N LEU A 205 3.28 -10.37 5.53
CA LEU A 205 3.02 -9.03 6.06
C LEU A 205 1.57 -8.58 5.77
N ALA A 206 0.97 -8.98 4.65
CA ALA A 206 -0.44 -8.72 4.36
C ALA A 206 -1.36 -9.38 5.40
N ALA A 207 -1.06 -10.62 5.80
CA ALA A 207 -1.79 -11.30 6.86
C ALA A 207 -1.60 -10.58 8.22
N VAL A 208 -0.37 -10.18 8.56
CA VAL A 208 -0.11 -9.40 9.78
C VAL A 208 -0.90 -8.09 9.77
N LEU A 209 -0.84 -7.32 8.69
CA LEU A 209 -1.59 -6.07 8.56
C LEU A 209 -3.09 -6.31 8.74
N TYR A 210 -3.65 -7.31 8.04
CA TYR A 210 -5.08 -7.62 8.11
C TYR A 210 -5.55 -8.01 9.51
N LEU A 211 -4.74 -8.79 10.24
CA LEU A 211 -5.11 -9.33 11.55
C LEU A 211 -4.84 -8.35 12.70
N THR A 212 -3.87 -7.45 12.57
CA THR A 212 -3.39 -6.66 13.71
C THR A 212 -3.62 -5.15 13.60
N VAL A 213 -3.83 -4.62 12.40
CA VAL A 213 -4.07 -3.19 12.18
C VAL A 213 -5.58 -2.95 12.04
N PRO A 214 -6.23 -2.28 12.99
CA PRO A 214 -7.65 -1.96 12.87
C PRO A 214 -7.90 -0.87 11.80
N GLU A 215 -9.10 -0.85 11.21
CA GLU A 215 -9.52 0.24 10.32
C GLU A 215 -9.73 1.52 11.13
N PRO A 216 -9.10 2.65 10.78
CA PRO A 216 -9.34 3.92 11.46
C PRO A 216 -10.71 4.49 11.13
N ILE A 217 -11.35 5.12 12.11
CA ILE A 217 -12.62 5.81 11.92
C ILE A 217 -12.37 7.05 11.04
N ARG A 218 -13.13 7.18 9.94
CA ARG A 218 -12.93 8.25 8.97
C ARG A 218 -13.27 9.62 9.56
N GLY A 219 -12.37 10.59 9.33
CA GLY A 219 -12.58 12.00 9.69
C GLY A 219 -12.59 12.27 11.19
N LEU A 220 -12.25 11.30 12.05
CA LEU A 220 -12.29 11.48 13.51
C LEU A 220 -11.28 12.54 13.98
N THR A 221 -10.14 12.66 13.30
CA THR A 221 -9.10 13.63 13.63
C THR A 221 -9.28 14.99 12.93
N GLU A 222 -10.27 15.10 12.05
CA GLU A 222 -10.64 16.36 11.43
C GLU A 222 -11.69 17.04 12.31
N ASN A 223 -11.27 18.00 13.15
CA ASN A 223 -12.20 18.95 13.76
C ASN A 223 -12.87 19.73 12.63
N ARG A 224 -13.93 19.21 12.04
CA ARG A 224 -14.82 20.01 11.20
C ARG A 224 -15.57 20.97 12.11
N ALA A 225 -14.91 22.07 12.51
CA ALA A 225 -15.57 23.27 12.84
C ALA A 225 -16.27 23.75 11.55
N SER A 226 -17.52 23.34 11.39
CA SER A 226 -18.42 23.85 10.36
C SER A 226 -18.85 25.25 10.73
#